data_52e4efae868803b74adb40f925f970f2
#
_entry.id   52e4efae868803b74adb40f925f970f2
#
_cell.length_a   1.000
_cell.length_b   1.000
_cell.length_c   1.000
_cell.angle_alpha   90.00
_cell.angle_beta   90.00
_cell.angle_gamma   90.00
#
_symmetry.space_group_name_H-M   'P 1'
#
loop_
_entity.id
_entity.type
_entity.pdbx_description
1 polymer ?
#
loop_
_entity_poly.entity_id
_entity_poly.type
_entity_poly.pdbx_seq_one_letter_code
_entity_poly.pdbx_strand_id
1 'polypeptide(L)'
;MSSGKLSLHNVSVNFGKTRVLKDISFSLEKGKTLTVVGPSGCGKSTLLNVLSGIIKNYEGEILMGTSQLRSAGLTYGYVPQNLGLLAWKKVKDNILLPFVINKDITIDKAEVDDVLTKLELTDLLKRYPSQLSGGQRQRVALARVFISHPDILLMDEPFSALDTLTADTSRELFLDLWRKYRPTTIFTTHNLSEAVKLGEHILLLDKQPATVLRFVKNPLFESEEQQSETAFAEFKKQLVGWIREGVDTTNGTYNQRR
;
A
#
# COMPACT_ATOMS: atom_id res chain seq x y z
N MET A 1 -11.75 10.86 20.01
CA MET A 1 -11.16 10.56 18.69
C MET A 1 -11.98 9.45 18.08
N SER A 2 -12.65 9.70 16.97
CA SER A 2 -13.51 8.70 16.31
C SER A 2 -12.67 7.49 15.92
N SER A 3 -13.04 6.30 16.38
CA SER A 3 -12.46 5.01 15.95
C SER A 3 -12.90 4.77 14.50
N GLY A 4 -12.25 5.48 13.57
CA GLY A 4 -12.64 5.45 12.17
C GLY A 4 -12.12 4.17 11.51
N LYS A 5 -13.02 3.39 10.93
CA LYS A 5 -12.74 2.23 10.09
C LYS A 5 -12.87 2.68 8.65
N LEU A 6 -11.88 2.36 7.81
CA LEU A 6 -12.00 2.51 6.36
C LEU A 6 -12.90 1.39 5.85
N SER A 7 -13.99 1.73 5.18
CA SER A 7 -14.94 0.74 4.63
C SER A 7 -15.23 1.06 3.18
N LEU A 8 -15.15 0.04 2.33
CA LEU A 8 -15.58 0.07 0.94
C LEU A 8 -16.84 -0.78 0.79
N HIS A 9 -17.84 -0.26 0.11
CA HIS A 9 -19.09 -0.92 -0.18
C HIS A 9 -19.37 -0.92 -1.67
N ASN A 10 -19.29 -2.09 -2.30
CA ASN A 10 -19.58 -2.35 -3.71
C ASN A 10 -18.89 -1.37 -4.68
N VAL A 11 -17.62 -1.07 -4.40
CA VAL A 11 -16.85 -0.13 -5.24
C VAL A 11 -16.55 -0.76 -6.58
N SER A 12 -17.02 -0.10 -7.66
CA SER A 12 -16.80 -0.52 -9.04
C SER A 12 -16.24 0.63 -9.88
N VAL A 13 -15.35 0.30 -10.82
CA VAL A 13 -14.70 1.28 -11.71
C VAL A 13 -14.77 0.80 -13.15
N ASN A 14 -15.24 1.70 -14.03
CA ASN A 14 -15.29 1.49 -15.46
C ASN A 14 -14.40 2.53 -16.19
N PHE A 15 -13.61 2.08 -17.16
CA PHE A 15 -12.94 2.94 -18.14
C PHE A 15 -13.59 2.72 -19.52
N GLY A 16 -14.46 3.63 -19.91
CA GLY A 16 -15.30 3.45 -21.07
C GLY A 16 -16.17 2.20 -20.94
N LYS A 17 -16.00 1.23 -21.83
CA LYS A 17 -16.75 -0.05 -21.79
C LYS A 17 -16.07 -1.14 -20.95
N THR A 18 -14.86 -0.89 -20.46
CA THR A 18 -14.07 -1.89 -19.72
C THR A 18 -14.28 -1.72 -18.22
N ARG A 19 -14.88 -2.71 -17.56
CA ARG A 19 -14.96 -2.78 -16.11
C ARG A 19 -13.62 -3.29 -15.55
N VAL A 20 -12.98 -2.51 -14.69
CA VAL A 20 -11.69 -2.83 -14.09
C VAL A 20 -11.85 -3.34 -12.67
N LEU A 21 -12.67 -2.68 -11.84
CA LEU A 21 -13.06 -3.15 -10.51
C LEU A 21 -14.54 -3.45 -10.50
N LYS A 22 -14.93 -4.54 -9.81
CA LYS A 22 -16.34 -4.94 -9.69
C LYS A 22 -16.66 -5.31 -8.25
N ASP A 23 -17.57 -4.55 -7.64
CA ASP A 23 -18.19 -4.81 -6.32
C ASP A 23 -17.16 -5.04 -5.19
N ILE A 24 -16.06 -4.27 -5.19
CA ILE A 24 -15.01 -4.36 -4.17
C ILE A 24 -15.57 -3.90 -2.83
N SER A 25 -15.61 -4.81 -1.86
CA SER A 25 -16.09 -4.54 -0.51
C SER A 25 -15.13 -5.14 0.52
N PHE A 26 -14.68 -4.33 1.45
CA PHE A 26 -13.89 -4.74 2.62
C PHE A 26 -13.90 -3.64 3.69
N SER A 27 -13.37 -3.98 4.86
CA SER A 27 -13.21 -2.99 5.93
C SER A 27 -11.87 -3.17 6.62
N LEU A 28 -11.20 -2.05 6.91
CA LEU A 28 -9.89 -1.99 7.57
C LEU A 28 -9.96 -1.02 8.74
N GLU A 29 -9.57 -1.46 9.91
CA GLU A 29 -9.49 -0.60 11.10
C GLU A 29 -8.39 0.45 10.96
N LYS A 30 -8.57 1.61 11.59
CA LYS A 30 -7.56 2.68 11.61
C LYS A 30 -6.24 2.17 12.18
N GLY A 31 -5.14 2.55 11.55
CA GLY A 31 -3.78 2.19 11.98
C GLY A 31 -3.36 0.75 11.63
N LYS A 32 -4.16 0.01 10.85
CA LYS A 32 -3.84 -1.34 10.39
C LYS A 32 -3.21 -1.34 8.99
N THR A 33 -2.54 -2.46 8.66
CA THR A 33 -2.00 -2.67 7.32
C THR A 33 -2.84 -3.66 6.53
N LEU A 34 -3.08 -3.32 5.26
CA LEU A 34 -3.73 -4.19 4.28
C LEU A 34 -2.81 -4.38 3.08
N THR A 35 -2.54 -5.63 2.75
CA THR A 35 -1.88 -5.97 1.49
C THR A 35 -2.91 -6.40 0.46
N VAL A 36 -2.91 -5.76 -0.70
CA VAL A 36 -3.74 -6.13 -1.84
C VAL A 36 -2.91 -6.95 -2.81
N VAL A 37 -3.27 -8.22 -2.96
CA VAL A 37 -2.58 -9.19 -3.82
C VAL A 37 -3.45 -9.57 -4.99
N GLY A 38 -2.87 -9.65 -6.16
CA GLY A 38 -3.56 -10.08 -7.38
C GLY A 38 -2.64 -10.07 -8.59
N PRO A 39 -3.07 -10.67 -9.71
CA PRO A 39 -2.28 -10.71 -10.94
C PRO A 39 -1.91 -9.31 -11.45
N SER A 40 -0.86 -9.23 -12.27
CA SER A 40 -0.53 -7.97 -12.95
C SER A 40 -1.68 -7.52 -13.84
N GLY A 41 -2.01 -6.21 -13.78
CA GLY A 41 -3.10 -5.64 -14.57
C GLY A 41 -4.52 -5.92 -14.06
N CYS A 42 -4.71 -6.63 -12.93
CA CYS A 42 -6.06 -6.89 -12.41
C CYS A 42 -6.80 -5.64 -11.92
N GLY A 43 -6.10 -4.55 -11.56
CA GLY A 43 -6.75 -3.32 -11.07
C GLY A 43 -6.25 -2.84 -9.70
N LYS A 44 -5.17 -3.40 -9.15
CA LYS A 44 -4.61 -3.00 -7.84
C LYS A 44 -4.30 -1.50 -7.76
N SER A 45 -3.57 -0.97 -8.74
CA SER A 45 -3.27 0.47 -8.83
C SER A 45 -4.53 1.31 -9.04
N THR A 46 -5.54 0.77 -9.74
CA THR A 46 -6.85 1.44 -9.88
C THR A 46 -7.53 1.59 -8.52
N LEU A 47 -7.50 0.55 -7.68
CA LEU A 47 -8.03 0.61 -6.31
C LEU A 47 -7.31 1.68 -5.48
N LEU A 48 -5.97 1.73 -5.52
CA LEU A 48 -5.21 2.77 -4.82
C LEU A 48 -5.54 4.17 -5.36
N ASN A 49 -5.70 4.33 -6.67
CA ASN A 49 -6.05 5.61 -7.28
C ASN A 49 -7.49 6.08 -6.91
N VAL A 50 -8.41 5.16 -6.67
CA VAL A 50 -9.73 5.48 -6.11
C VAL A 50 -9.60 5.95 -4.67
N LEU A 51 -8.86 5.22 -3.85
CA LEU A 51 -8.64 5.54 -2.43
C LEU A 51 -7.90 6.87 -2.25
N SER A 52 -6.94 7.19 -3.11
CA SER A 52 -6.23 8.48 -3.10
C SER A 52 -7.05 9.66 -3.63
N GLY A 53 -8.23 9.38 -4.23
CA GLY A 53 -9.07 10.41 -4.83
C GLY A 53 -8.63 10.87 -6.22
N ILE A 54 -7.58 10.26 -6.81
CA ILE A 54 -7.17 10.51 -8.20
C ILE A 54 -8.29 10.09 -9.16
N ILE A 55 -8.85 8.89 -8.99
CA ILE A 55 -10.04 8.45 -9.70
C ILE A 55 -11.27 8.85 -8.89
N LYS A 56 -12.06 9.77 -9.44
CA LYS A 56 -13.25 10.34 -8.78
C LYS A 56 -14.55 9.67 -9.24
N ASN A 57 -14.54 9.08 -10.42
CA ASN A 57 -15.72 8.44 -11.00
C ASN A 57 -15.68 6.94 -10.72
N TYR A 58 -16.46 6.51 -9.73
CA TYR A 58 -16.67 5.11 -9.34
C TYR A 58 -18.10 4.94 -8.80
N GLU A 59 -18.60 3.72 -8.87
CA GLU A 59 -19.86 3.29 -8.24
C GLU A 59 -19.57 2.79 -6.82
N GLY A 60 -20.58 2.80 -5.94
CA GLY A 60 -20.44 2.36 -4.56
C GLY A 60 -20.03 3.46 -3.60
N GLU A 61 -19.58 3.08 -2.41
CA GLU A 61 -19.32 4.01 -1.31
C GLU A 61 -18.01 3.71 -0.60
N ILE A 62 -17.29 4.76 -0.20
CA ILE A 62 -16.04 4.66 0.59
C ILE A 62 -16.15 5.58 1.78
N LEU A 63 -16.05 5.00 2.98
CA LEU A 63 -16.23 5.69 4.25
C LEU A 63 -14.96 5.60 5.12
N MET A 64 -14.71 6.65 5.90
CA MET A 64 -13.86 6.61 7.08
C MET A 64 -14.74 6.88 8.31
N GLY A 65 -15.00 5.84 9.10
CA GLY A 65 -16.01 5.88 10.14
C GLY A 65 -17.40 6.06 9.52
N THR A 66 -18.06 7.17 9.84
CA THR A 66 -19.39 7.53 9.30
C THR A 66 -19.34 8.57 8.19
N SER A 67 -18.15 9.10 7.86
CA SER A 67 -17.99 10.15 6.86
C SER A 67 -17.49 9.59 5.53
N GLN A 68 -17.94 10.18 4.43
CA GLN A 68 -17.36 9.91 3.13
C GLN A 68 -15.84 10.17 3.16
N LEU A 69 -15.04 9.24 2.63
CA LEU A 69 -13.58 9.30 2.70
C LEU A 69 -13.03 10.66 2.22
N ARG A 70 -13.60 11.20 1.14
CA ARG A 70 -13.19 12.48 0.56
C ARG A 70 -13.49 13.70 1.42
N SER A 71 -14.49 13.61 2.30
CA SER A 71 -14.92 14.71 3.18
C SER A 71 -14.33 14.59 4.59
N ALA A 72 -13.56 13.54 4.85
CA ALA A 72 -13.08 13.24 6.20
C ALA A 72 -11.90 14.12 6.66
N GLY A 73 -11.38 15.02 5.79
CA GLY A 73 -10.29 15.93 6.14
C GLY A 73 -8.96 15.22 6.42
N LEU A 74 -8.73 14.04 5.82
CA LEU A 74 -7.58 13.19 6.08
C LEU A 74 -6.36 13.61 5.26
N THR A 75 -5.18 13.36 5.84
CA THR A 75 -3.90 13.50 5.15
C THR A 75 -3.51 12.17 4.48
N TYR A 76 -2.97 12.27 3.27
CA TYR A 76 -2.58 11.12 2.46
C TYR A 76 -1.08 11.10 2.19
N GLY A 77 -0.45 9.95 2.41
CA GLY A 77 0.83 9.61 1.83
C GLY A 77 0.63 8.67 0.64
N TYR A 78 1.26 8.97 -0.50
CA TYR A 78 1.21 8.10 -1.68
C TYR A 78 2.61 7.83 -2.21
N VAL A 79 2.96 6.55 -2.32
CA VAL A 79 4.19 6.08 -2.95
C VAL A 79 3.79 5.32 -4.23
N PRO A 80 3.94 5.92 -5.41
CA PRO A 80 3.68 5.23 -6.67
C PRO A 80 4.79 4.22 -6.97
N GLN A 81 4.55 3.30 -7.90
CA GLN A 81 5.47 2.23 -8.30
C GLN A 81 6.86 2.76 -8.71
N ASN A 82 6.93 3.93 -9.34
CA ASN A 82 8.19 4.59 -9.72
C ASN A 82 8.75 5.51 -8.63
N LEU A 83 8.25 5.40 -7.38
CA LEU A 83 8.59 6.19 -6.19
C LEU A 83 8.23 7.70 -6.28
N GLY A 84 7.93 8.24 -7.45
CA GLY A 84 7.54 9.63 -7.67
C GLY A 84 8.56 10.67 -7.18
N LEU A 85 9.85 10.34 -7.20
CA LEU A 85 10.91 11.29 -6.86
C LEU A 85 11.12 12.29 -7.99
N LEU A 86 11.25 13.56 -7.65
CA LEU A 86 11.55 14.63 -8.59
C LEU A 86 13.04 14.58 -8.94
N ALA A 87 13.38 14.13 -10.15
CA ALA A 87 14.77 13.88 -10.57
C ALA A 87 15.67 15.13 -10.54
N TRP A 88 15.05 16.32 -10.74
CA TRP A 88 15.72 17.63 -10.74
C TRP A 88 15.84 18.28 -9.36
N LYS A 89 15.28 17.67 -8.32
CA LYS A 89 15.38 18.11 -6.93
C LYS A 89 16.34 17.26 -6.14
N LYS A 90 17.05 17.85 -5.19
CA LYS A 90 17.89 17.11 -4.26
C LYS A 90 17.06 16.21 -3.34
N VAL A 91 17.69 15.25 -2.70
CA VAL A 91 17.07 14.35 -1.71
C VAL A 91 16.34 15.13 -0.64
N LYS A 92 16.98 16.14 -0.03
CA LYS A 92 16.36 17.02 0.96
C LYS A 92 15.04 17.63 0.46
N ASP A 93 15.07 18.17 -0.76
CA ASP A 93 13.91 18.86 -1.33
C ASP A 93 12.78 17.90 -1.73
N ASN A 94 13.14 16.64 -2.10
CA ASN A 94 12.17 15.57 -2.31
C ASN A 94 11.49 15.18 -1.00
N ILE A 95 12.25 15.04 0.07
CA ILE A 95 11.74 14.67 1.40
C ILE A 95 10.80 15.76 1.92
N LEU A 96 11.22 17.03 1.86
CA LEU A 96 10.45 18.14 2.39
C LEU A 96 9.30 18.64 1.46
N LEU A 97 9.08 17.97 0.33
CA LEU A 97 8.06 18.35 -0.65
C LEU A 97 6.64 18.49 -0.06
N PRO A 98 6.17 17.60 0.86
CA PRO A 98 4.84 17.72 1.46
C PRO A 98 4.62 19.08 2.15
N PHE A 99 5.61 19.62 2.83
CA PHE A 99 5.53 20.90 3.52
C PHE A 99 5.55 22.11 2.57
N VAL A 100 6.11 21.91 1.37
CA VAL A 100 6.08 22.98 0.32
C VAL A 100 4.68 23.03 -0.32
N ILE A 101 4.04 21.88 -0.48
CA ILE A 101 2.71 21.76 -1.11
C ILE A 101 1.61 22.17 -0.13
N ASN A 102 1.68 21.68 1.10
CA ASN A 102 0.70 21.96 2.15
C ASN A 102 1.37 22.74 3.30
N LYS A 103 1.09 24.04 3.37
CA LYS A 103 1.65 24.94 4.37
C LYS A 103 1.02 24.78 5.76
N ASP A 104 -0.09 24.06 5.86
CA ASP A 104 -0.77 23.78 7.14
C ASP A 104 -0.07 22.67 7.93
N ILE A 105 0.81 21.89 7.27
CA ILE A 105 1.61 20.87 7.95
C ILE A 105 2.82 21.55 8.60
N THR A 106 2.91 21.47 9.92
CA THR A 106 4.07 21.98 10.67
C THR A 106 5.25 21.00 10.62
N ILE A 107 6.45 21.55 10.48
CA ILE A 107 7.69 20.76 10.49
C ILE A 107 8.19 20.66 11.92
N ASP A 108 8.20 19.44 12.48
CA ASP A 108 9.03 19.14 13.64
C ASP A 108 10.43 18.72 13.16
N LYS A 109 11.40 19.60 13.37
CA LYS A 109 12.78 19.38 12.93
C LYS A 109 13.41 18.16 13.60
N ALA A 110 13.16 17.93 14.89
CA ALA A 110 13.72 16.81 15.63
C ALA A 110 13.18 15.48 15.08
N GLU A 111 11.91 15.47 14.71
CA GLU A 111 11.29 14.30 14.13
C GLU A 111 11.76 14.02 12.69
N VAL A 112 11.94 15.04 11.88
CA VAL A 112 12.56 14.90 10.56
C VAL A 112 13.96 14.31 10.70
N ASP A 113 14.78 14.82 11.62
CA ASP A 113 16.12 14.33 11.86
C ASP A 113 16.12 12.86 12.35
N ASP A 114 15.15 12.44 13.19
CA ASP A 114 14.98 11.04 13.60
C ASP A 114 14.65 10.13 12.42
N VAL A 115 13.71 10.51 11.57
CA VAL A 115 13.36 9.75 10.36
C VAL A 115 14.54 9.64 9.41
N LEU A 116 15.29 10.73 9.20
CA LEU A 116 16.47 10.74 8.34
C LEU A 116 17.56 9.82 8.85
N THR A 117 17.77 9.81 10.16
CA THR A 117 18.76 8.95 10.81
C THR A 117 18.36 7.47 10.68
N LYS A 118 17.11 7.12 11.00
CA LYS A 118 16.59 5.74 10.87
C LYS A 118 16.67 5.20 9.45
N LEU A 119 16.43 6.06 8.46
CA LEU A 119 16.48 5.69 7.05
C LEU A 119 17.89 5.84 6.45
N GLU A 120 18.92 6.20 7.25
CA GLU A 120 20.31 6.38 6.80
C GLU A 120 20.44 7.37 5.63
N LEU A 121 19.73 8.51 5.71
CA LEU A 121 19.65 9.49 4.63
C LEU A 121 20.47 10.76 4.89
N THR A 122 21.00 10.96 6.11
CA THR A 122 21.64 12.19 6.55
C THR A 122 22.76 12.63 5.59
N ASP A 123 23.63 11.72 5.16
CA ASP A 123 24.75 12.02 4.27
C ASP A 123 24.34 12.13 2.79
N LEU A 124 23.09 11.80 2.46
CA LEU A 124 22.58 11.76 1.11
C LEU A 124 21.78 13.03 0.73
N LEU A 125 21.49 13.91 1.68
CA LEU A 125 20.56 15.05 1.52
C LEU A 125 20.92 16.00 0.38
N LYS A 126 22.20 16.12 0.02
CA LYS A 126 22.70 16.99 -1.06
C LYS A 126 22.71 16.32 -2.43
N ARG A 127 22.50 15.00 -2.51
CA ARG A 127 22.50 14.21 -3.74
C ARG A 127 21.19 14.39 -4.51
N TYR A 128 21.22 14.00 -5.80
CA TYR A 128 20.05 13.89 -6.65
C TYR A 128 19.60 12.42 -6.73
N PRO A 129 18.32 12.13 -7.04
CA PRO A 129 17.82 10.75 -7.17
C PRO A 129 18.63 9.86 -8.13
N SER A 130 19.20 10.42 -9.20
CA SER A 130 20.05 9.70 -10.15
C SER A 130 21.38 9.21 -9.56
N GLN A 131 21.80 9.76 -8.43
CA GLN A 131 23.04 9.41 -7.71
C GLN A 131 22.82 8.39 -6.60
N LEU A 132 21.61 7.85 -6.49
CA LEU A 132 21.19 6.93 -5.42
C LEU A 132 21.01 5.51 -5.96
N SER A 133 21.28 4.51 -5.12
CA SER A 133 20.85 3.12 -5.36
C SER A 133 19.33 2.99 -5.33
N GLY A 134 18.77 1.86 -5.80
CA GLY A 134 17.35 1.57 -5.74
C GLY A 134 16.80 1.66 -4.31
N GLY A 135 17.47 1.01 -3.35
CA GLY A 135 17.09 1.04 -1.94
C GLY A 135 17.18 2.43 -1.33
N GLN A 136 18.21 3.22 -1.68
CA GLN A 136 18.31 4.60 -1.21
C GLN A 136 17.17 5.46 -1.74
N ARG A 137 16.78 5.31 -3.01
CA ARG A 137 15.60 6.00 -3.57
C ARG A 137 14.32 5.60 -2.83
N GLN A 138 14.16 4.31 -2.51
CA GLN A 138 13.03 3.81 -1.73
C GLN A 138 12.97 4.46 -0.35
N ARG A 139 14.09 4.52 0.38
CA ARG A 139 14.17 5.17 1.68
C ARG A 139 13.81 6.66 1.61
N VAL A 140 14.22 7.37 0.55
CA VAL A 140 13.80 8.77 0.31
C VAL A 140 12.28 8.89 0.14
N ALA A 141 11.65 7.96 -0.61
CA ALA A 141 10.20 7.95 -0.77
C ALA A 141 9.48 7.66 0.56
N LEU A 142 9.99 6.73 1.37
CA LEU A 142 9.48 6.46 2.72
C LEU A 142 9.63 7.68 3.64
N ALA A 143 10.82 8.32 3.68
CA ALA A 143 11.02 9.55 4.46
C ALA A 143 9.96 10.60 4.11
N ARG A 144 9.78 10.89 2.81
CA ARG A 144 8.84 11.89 2.32
C ARG A 144 7.41 11.65 2.82
N VAL A 145 6.94 10.41 2.84
CA VAL A 145 5.55 10.14 3.24
C VAL A 145 5.39 10.08 4.76
N PHE A 146 6.36 9.54 5.51
CA PHE A 146 6.23 9.41 6.95
C PHE A 146 6.36 10.75 7.70
N ILE A 147 7.23 11.67 7.25
CA ILE A 147 7.37 13.00 7.87
C ILE A 147 6.12 13.88 7.76
N SER A 148 5.18 13.55 6.87
CA SER A 148 3.92 14.28 6.72
C SER A 148 2.80 13.74 7.61
N HIS A 149 3.07 12.73 8.44
CA HIS A 149 2.09 12.08 9.34
C HIS A 149 0.77 11.74 8.66
N PRO A 150 0.76 10.92 7.61
CA PRO A 150 -0.46 10.63 6.90
C PRO A 150 -1.42 9.81 7.76
N ASP A 151 -2.72 10.12 7.69
CA ASP A 151 -3.76 9.25 8.24
C ASP A 151 -3.90 7.96 7.43
N ILE A 152 -3.74 8.09 6.11
CA ILE A 152 -3.77 6.98 5.15
C ILE A 152 -2.50 6.98 4.32
N LEU A 153 -1.81 5.84 4.30
CA LEU A 153 -0.63 5.59 3.48
C LEU A 153 -0.96 4.57 2.39
N LEU A 154 -0.80 4.97 1.14
CA LEU A 154 -1.04 4.13 -0.04
C LEU A 154 0.30 3.89 -0.75
N MET A 155 0.62 2.63 -1.07
CA MET A 155 1.86 2.29 -1.74
C MET A 155 1.62 1.28 -2.86
N ASP A 156 2.05 1.61 -4.08
CA ASP A 156 1.87 0.77 -5.26
C ASP A 156 3.15 -0.01 -5.57
N GLU A 157 3.16 -1.32 -5.27
CA GLU A 157 4.30 -2.24 -5.45
C GLU A 157 5.64 -1.68 -4.94
N PRO A 158 5.70 -1.17 -3.68
CA PRO A 158 6.79 -0.31 -3.22
C PRO A 158 8.17 -0.97 -3.23
N PHE A 159 8.27 -2.30 -3.16
CA PHE A 159 9.55 -3.01 -3.05
C PHE A 159 9.88 -3.88 -4.28
N SER A 160 9.05 -3.81 -5.35
CA SER A 160 9.15 -4.71 -6.50
C SER A 160 10.42 -4.52 -7.36
N ALA A 161 11.01 -3.31 -7.33
CA ALA A 161 12.20 -2.96 -8.10
C ALA A 161 13.53 -3.21 -7.37
N LEU A 162 13.49 -3.80 -6.16
CA LEU A 162 14.66 -4.04 -5.33
C LEU A 162 15.10 -5.51 -5.41
N ASP A 163 16.41 -5.75 -5.28
CA ASP A 163 16.92 -7.09 -5.01
C ASP A 163 16.46 -7.58 -3.62
N THR A 164 16.53 -8.88 -3.40
CA THR A 164 15.95 -9.53 -2.21
C THR A 164 16.49 -8.95 -0.89
N LEU A 165 17.80 -8.76 -0.77
CA LEU A 165 18.41 -8.27 0.48
C LEU A 165 18.02 -6.82 0.76
N THR A 166 18.11 -5.96 -0.27
CA THR A 166 17.71 -4.55 -0.17
C THR A 166 16.22 -4.40 0.13
N ALA A 167 15.39 -5.27 -0.45
CA ALA A 167 13.96 -5.29 -0.20
C ALA A 167 13.65 -5.69 1.25
N ASP A 168 14.30 -6.71 1.80
CA ASP A 168 14.10 -7.14 3.20
C ASP A 168 14.46 -6.01 4.17
N THR A 169 15.63 -5.38 4.02
CA THR A 169 16.03 -4.22 4.84
C THR A 169 15.02 -3.07 4.72
N SER A 170 14.54 -2.77 3.50
CA SER A 170 13.57 -1.69 3.29
C SER A 170 12.20 -1.98 3.92
N ARG A 171 11.78 -3.25 3.96
CA ARG A 171 10.54 -3.69 4.65
C ARG A 171 10.64 -3.55 6.16
N GLU A 172 11.78 -3.91 6.74
CA GLU A 172 12.03 -3.73 8.18
C GLU A 172 11.97 -2.24 8.55
N LEU A 173 12.67 -1.38 7.82
CA LEU A 173 12.63 0.06 8.02
C LEU A 173 11.19 0.63 7.87
N PHE A 174 10.43 0.14 6.90
CA PHE A 174 9.02 0.49 6.77
C PHE A 174 8.22 0.08 8.01
N LEU A 175 8.35 -1.16 8.49
CA LEU A 175 7.64 -1.65 9.68
C LEU A 175 7.98 -0.85 10.93
N ASP A 176 9.24 -0.47 11.12
CA ASP A 176 9.67 0.35 12.26
C ASP A 176 9.02 1.74 12.25
N LEU A 177 8.97 2.38 11.09
CA LEU A 177 8.25 3.65 10.92
C LEU A 177 6.75 3.46 11.09
N TRP A 178 6.17 2.41 10.52
CA TRP A 178 4.75 2.12 10.66
C TRP A 178 4.36 1.84 12.13
N ARG A 179 5.16 1.10 12.89
CA ARG A 179 4.93 0.86 14.33
C ARG A 179 4.93 2.15 15.12
N LYS A 180 5.78 3.11 14.76
CA LYS A 180 5.85 4.42 15.42
C LYS A 180 4.66 5.31 15.09
N TYR A 181 4.28 5.41 13.82
CA TYR A 181 3.30 6.38 13.33
C TYR A 181 1.89 5.83 13.15
N ARG A 182 1.77 4.53 12.94
CA ARG A 182 0.50 3.80 12.77
C ARG A 182 -0.47 4.42 11.73
N PRO A 183 -0.05 4.85 10.54
CA PRO A 183 -0.98 5.22 9.50
C PRO A 183 -1.80 4.00 9.07
N THR A 184 -3.05 4.22 8.68
CA THR A 184 -3.83 3.18 7.98
C THR A 184 -3.18 2.92 6.63
N THR A 185 -2.56 1.76 6.45
CA THR A 185 -1.70 1.51 5.29
C THR A 185 -2.31 0.49 4.36
N ILE A 186 -2.36 0.81 3.07
CA ILE A 186 -2.78 -0.12 2.02
C ILE A 186 -1.67 -0.15 0.97
N PHE A 187 -1.15 -1.33 0.70
CA PHE A 187 -0.17 -1.48 -0.35
C PHE A 187 -0.47 -2.67 -1.25
N THR A 188 -0.07 -2.54 -2.49
CA THR A 188 -0.24 -3.58 -3.50
C THR A 188 1.04 -4.35 -3.68
N THR A 189 0.92 -5.63 -3.97
CA THR A 189 2.05 -6.47 -4.38
C THR A 189 1.55 -7.68 -5.18
N HIS A 190 2.43 -8.27 -5.94
CA HIS A 190 2.23 -9.60 -6.54
C HIS A 190 3.04 -10.69 -5.79
N ASN A 191 3.80 -10.30 -4.77
CA ASN A 191 4.65 -11.20 -3.99
C ASN A 191 3.94 -11.62 -2.68
N LEU A 192 3.54 -12.90 -2.58
CA LEU A 192 2.89 -13.44 -1.40
C LEU A 192 3.75 -13.41 -0.14
N SER A 193 5.08 -13.56 -0.28
CA SER A 193 5.97 -13.46 0.87
C SER A 193 5.97 -12.06 1.47
N GLU A 194 5.93 -11.04 0.62
CA GLU A 194 5.79 -9.65 1.04
C GLU A 194 4.42 -9.40 1.70
N ALA A 195 3.35 -9.95 1.13
CA ALA A 195 2.01 -9.84 1.69
C ALA A 195 1.93 -10.40 3.11
N VAL A 196 2.53 -11.56 3.35
CA VAL A 196 2.56 -12.19 4.67
C VAL A 196 3.45 -11.42 5.65
N LYS A 197 4.58 -10.87 5.20
CA LYS A 197 5.49 -10.11 6.08
C LYS A 197 4.90 -8.78 6.55
N LEU A 198 4.15 -8.08 5.69
CA LEU A 198 3.77 -6.68 5.90
C LEU A 198 2.29 -6.45 6.17
N GLY A 199 1.41 -7.35 5.75
CA GLY A 199 -0.03 -7.18 5.87
C GLY A 199 -0.59 -7.79 7.14
N GLU A 200 -1.21 -6.99 8.00
CA GLU A 200 -2.06 -7.52 9.08
C GLU A 200 -3.35 -8.13 8.50
N HIS A 201 -3.81 -7.58 7.38
CA HIS A 201 -4.86 -8.16 6.55
C HIS A 201 -4.37 -8.33 5.12
N ILE A 202 -4.92 -9.33 4.43
CA ILE A 202 -4.61 -9.63 3.03
C ILE A 202 -5.90 -9.68 2.25
N LEU A 203 -5.98 -8.87 1.18
CA LEU A 203 -7.06 -8.86 0.21
C LEU A 203 -6.56 -9.54 -1.07
N LEU A 204 -7.15 -10.67 -1.42
CA LEU A 204 -6.86 -11.37 -2.66
C LEU A 204 -7.87 -10.92 -3.73
N LEU A 205 -7.35 -10.42 -4.84
CA LEU A 205 -8.13 -10.01 -6.00
C LEU A 205 -7.98 -11.02 -7.15
N ASP A 206 -9.07 -11.24 -7.85
CA ASP A 206 -9.11 -12.02 -9.09
C ASP A 206 -8.61 -11.20 -10.30
N LYS A 207 -8.69 -11.82 -11.48
CA LYS A 207 -8.40 -11.20 -12.78
C LYS A 207 -9.40 -10.07 -13.08
N GLN A 208 -9.09 -9.29 -14.13
CA GLN A 208 -9.98 -8.23 -14.60
C GLN A 208 -11.31 -8.78 -15.17
N PRO A 209 -12.47 -8.24 -14.73
CA PRO A 209 -12.63 -7.23 -13.70
C PRO A 209 -12.25 -7.78 -12.33
N ALA A 210 -11.42 -7.03 -11.58
CA ALA A 210 -11.04 -7.46 -10.24
C ALA A 210 -12.28 -7.60 -9.35
N THR A 211 -12.40 -8.73 -8.71
CA THR A 211 -13.36 -9.02 -7.64
C THR A 211 -12.60 -9.46 -6.40
N VAL A 212 -13.24 -9.40 -5.25
CA VAL A 212 -12.64 -9.89 -4.01
C VAL A 212 -12.78 -11.41 -3.96
N LEU A 213 -11.66 -12.12 -4.04
CA LEU A 213 -11.63 -13.55 -3.80
C LEU A 213 -11.69 -13.88 -2.31
N ARG A 214 -10.85 -13.21 -1.53
CA ARG A 214 -10.78 -13.39 -0.06
C ARG A 214 -10.30 -12.10 0.59
N PHE A 215 -10.82 -11.83 1.79
CA PHE A 215 -10.28 -10.88 2.73
C PHE A 215 -10.01 -11.62 4.03
N VAL A 216 -8.75 -11.70 4.43
CA VAL A 216 -8.33 -12.55 5.56
C VAL A 216 -7.44 -11.77 6.52
N LYS A 217 -7.56 -12.06 7.81
CA LYS A 217 -6.59 -11.64 8.80
C LYS A 217 -5.35 -12.54 8.69
N ASN A 218 -4.18 -11.95 8.69
CA ASN A 218 -2.92 -12.67 8.67
C ASN A 218 -2.56 -13.09 10.11
N PRO A 219 -2.57 -14.39 10.43
CA PRO A 219 -2.25 -14.86 11.78
C PRO A 219 -0.78 -14.70 12.13
N LEU A 220 0.09 -14.57 11.12
CA LEU A 220 1.54 -14.48 11.31
C LEU A 220 2.04 -13.04 11.49
N PHE A 221 1.20 -12.03 11.22
CA PHE A 221 1.63 -10.64 11.31
C PHE A 221 2.03 -10.25 12.74
N GLU A 222 3.29 -9.80 12.91
CA GLU A 222 3.89 -9.45 14.22
C GLU A 222 3.81 -10.59 15.27
N SER A 223 3.68 -11.86 14.84
CA SER A 223 3.71 -13.02 15.73
C SER A 223 5.11 -13.63 15.80
N GLU A 224 5.40 -14.35 16.87
CA GLU A 224 6.65 -15.15 16.97
C GLU A 224 6.70 -16.23 15.88
N GLU A 225 5.55 -16.76 15.47
CA GLU A 225 5.43 -17.74 14.41
C GLU A 225 5.77 -17.18 13.01
N GLN A 226 5.82 -15.85 12.84
CA GLN A 226 6.26 -15.23 11.59
C GLN A 226 7.71 -15.63 11.23
N GLN A 227 8.52 -15.94 12.23
CA GLN A 227 9.90 -16.42 12.06
C GLN A 227 9.96 -17.93 11.77
N SER A 228 8.87 -18.67 11.95
CA SER A 228 8.80 -20.09 11.61
C SER A 228 8.68 -20.28 10.09
N GLU A 229 9.70 -20.84 9.47
CA GLU A 229 9.69 -21.14 8.04
C GLU A 229 8.53 -22.05 7.65
N THR A 230 8.17 -23.01 8.52
CA THR A 230 7.07 -23.95 8.29
C THR A 230 5.73 -23.23 8.28
N ALA A 231 5.40 -22.46 9.32
CA ALA A 231 4.15 -21.71 9.42
C ALA A 231 4.02 -20.72 8.26
N PHE A 232 5.12 -20.04 7.91
CA PHE A 232 5.18 -19.11 6.79
C PHE A 232 4.90 -19.80 5.45
N ALA A 233 5.53 -20.97 5.21
CA ALA A 233 5.33 -21.74 3.98
C ALA A 233 3.90 -22.30 3.88
N GLU A 234 3.32 -22.78 4.99
CA GLU A 234 1.94 -23.28 5.05
C GLU A 234 0.93 -22.19 4.75
N PHE A 235 1.03 -21.04 5.41
CA PHE A 235 0.11 -19.94 5.16
C PHE A 235 0.23 -19.39 3.73
N LYS A 236 1.44 -19.28 3.22
CA LYS A 236 1.68 -18.93 1.82
C LYS A 236 1.05 -19.94 0.84
N LYS A 237 1.16 -21.26 1.12
CA LYS A 237 0.52 -22.31 0.33
C LYS A 237 -1.01 -22.18 0.36
N GLN A 238 -1.59 -21.84 1.51
CA GLN A 238 -3.01 -21.58 1.65
C GLN A 238 -3.47 -20.39 0.77
N LEU A 239 -2.72 -19.27 0.78
CA LEU A 239 -3.00 -18.12 -0.09
C LEU A 239 -2.96 -18.51 -1.58
N VAL A 240 -1.98 -19.32 -2.00
CA VAL A 240 -1.90 -19.84 -3.36
C VAL A 240 -3.12 -20.70 -3.70
N GLY A 241 -3.56 -21.55 -2.76
CA GLY A 241 -4.78 -22.37 -2.92
C GLY A 241 -6.00 -21.52 -3.23
N TRP A 242 -6.26 -20.49 -2.44
CA TRP A 242 -7.40 -19.59 -2.63
C TRP A 242 -7.36 -18.82 -3.95
N ILE A 243 -6.17 -18.42 -4.40
CA ILE A 243 -6.02 -17.76 -5.71
C ILE A 243 -6.37 -18.75 -6.84
N ARG A 244 -5.97 -20.01 -6.74
CA ARG A 244 -6.28 -21.05 -7.75
C ARG A 244 -7.77 -21.38 -7.80
N GLU A 245 -8.40 -21.57 -6.64
CA GLU A 245 -9.85 -21.81 -6.54
C GLU A 245 -10.67 -20.70 -7.20
N GLY A 246 -10.29 -19.44 -7.02
CA GLY A 246 -10.94 -18.31 -7.68
C GLY A 246 -10.81 -18.35 -9.20
N VAL A 247 -9.65 -18.77 -9.71
CA VAL A 247 -9.41 -18.89 -11.16
C VAL A 247 -10.27 -20.00 -11.79
N ASP A 248 -10.47 -21.12 -11.08
CA ASP A 248 -11.25 -22.26 -11.59
C ASP A 248 -12.75 -21.96 -11.64
N THR A 249 -13.29 -21.23 -10.66
CA THR A 249 -14.69 -20.80 -10.65
C THR A 249 -15.03 -19.84 -11.80
N THR A 250 -14.09 -18.98 -12.19
CA THR A 250 -14.29 -18.05 -13.32
C THR A 250 -14.20 -18.72 -14.69
N ASN A 251 -13.38 -19.76 -14.85
CA ASN A 251 -13.27 -20.54 -16.09
C ASN A 251 -14.50 -21.45 -16.33
N GLY A 252 -15.13 -21.96 -15.26
CA GLY A 252 -16.33 -22.80 -15.34
C GLY A 252 -17.57 -22.09 -15.88
N THR A 253 -17.68 -20.79 -15.66
CA THR A 253 -18.81 -19.96 -16.12
C THR A 253 -18.70 -19.55 -17.61
N TYR A 254 -17.52 -19.61 -18.21
CA TYR A 254 -17.32 -19.29 -19.64
C TYR A 254 -17.63 -20.46 -20.58
N ASN A 255 -17.58 -21.72 -20.08
CA ASN A 255 -17.85 -22.92 -20.90
C ASN A 255 -19.33 -23.33 -20.98
N GLN A 256 -20.24 -22.65 -20.25
CA GLN A 256 -21.68 -22.94 -20.32
C GLN A 256 -22.48 -22.02 -21.27
N ARG A 257 -21.81 -21.17 -22.05
CA ARG A 257 -22.43 -20.29 -23.05
C ARG A 257 -21.79 -20.47 -24.44
N ARG A 258 -21.71 -21.72 -24.90
CA ARG A 258 -21.51 -22.03 -26.31
C ARG A 258 -22.63 -22.98 -26.79
#